data_1874dd7bd70ca96fdccd7f73641d349d
#
_entry.id   1874dd7bd70ca96fdccd7f73641d349d
#
_cell.length_a   1.000
_cell.length_b   1.000
_cell.length_c   1.000
_cell.angle_alpha   90.00
_cell.angle_beta   90.00
_cell.angle_gamma   90.00
#
_symmetry.space_group_name_H-M   'P 1'
#
loop_
_entity.id
_entity.type
_entity.pdbx_description
1 polymer ?
#
loop_
_entity_poly.entity_id
_entity_poly.type
_entity_poly.pdbx_seq_one_letter_code
_entity_poly.pdbx_strand_id
1 'polypeptide(L)'
;MQRCCSTTRSVSSSADYITRADAGLVPPLRDPEAVQARVVDALAGLGPLQRYLDDDTIEEVWCNAPGRVFVARSGRPELTTTILEEEDLRVLVERMLRVSGRRLDLSSPFVDAQMPHGERLHVVIPPITARHWAVNIRK
;
A
#
# COMPACT_ATOMS: atom_id res chain seq x y z
N MET A 1 6.08 27.42 38.14
CA MET A 1 5.18 27.67 36.98
C MET A 1 5.98 27.45 35.70
N GLN A 2 6.01 26.24 35.20
CA GLN A 2 6.75 25.85 33.98
C GLN A 2 5.75 25.73 32.82
N ARG A 3 5.95 26.54 31.79
CA ARG A 3 5.16 26.50 30.57
C ARG A 3 5.67 25.34 29.71
N CYS A 4 4.81 24.34 29.51
CA CYS A 4 5.03 23.28 28.56
C CYS A 4 4.89 23.84 27.15
N CYS A 5 6.00 23.94 26.43
CA CYS A 5 6.02 24.31 25.02
C CYS A 5 5.75 23.06 24.17
N SER A 6 4.51 22.85 23.77
CA SER A 6 4.17 21.82 22.80
C SER A 6 4.60 22.26 21.41
N THR A 7 5.74 21.74 20.97
CA THR A 7 6.23 21.90 19.60
C THR A 7 5.41 20.98 18.71
N THR A 8 4.36 21.49 18.14
CA THR A 8 3.65 20.85 17.03
C THR A 8 4.59 20.86 15.82
N ARG A 9 5.22 19.72 15.51
CA ARG A 9 5.94 19.56 14.25
C ARG A 9 4.92 19.61 13.12
N SER A 10 4.84 20.73 12.47
CA SER A 10 4.12 20.90 11.22
C SER A 10 4.77 20.00 10.18
N VAL A 11 3.98 19.08 9.60
CA VAL A 11 4.39 18.25 8.48
C VAL A 11 4.56 19.18 7.28
N SER A 12 5.80 19.42 6.89
CA SER A 12 6.14 20.22 5.71
C SER A 12 5.54 19.59 4.47
N SER A 13 4.77 20.32 3.72
CA SER A 13 4.24 19.90 2.41
C SER A 13 5.38 19.62 1.43
N SER A 14 5.16 18.72 0.46
CA SER A 14 6.10 18.44 -0.63
C SER A 14 6.50 19.73 -1.38
N ALA A 15 5.56 20.67 -1.53
CA ALA A 15 5.80 21.98 -2.13
C ALA A 15 6.81 22.82 -1.31
N ASP A 16 6.72 22.80 0.02
CA ASP A 16 7.66 23.48 0.90
C ASP A 16 9.07 22.90 0.79
N TYR A 17 9.19 21.58 0.63
CA TYR A 17 10.49 20.95 0.44
C TYR A 17 11.13 21.38 -0.88
N ILE A 18 10.37 21.35 -2.00
CA ILE A 18 10.85 21.77 -3.31
C ILE A 18 11.33 23.22 -3.28
N THR A 19 10.53 24.13 -2.71
CA THR A 19 10.90 25.56 -2.59
C THR A 19 12.18 25.73 -1.78
N ARG A 20 12.37 24.96 -0.72
CA ARG A 20 13.60 25.02 0.11
C ARG A 20 14.80 24.40 -0.58
N ALA A 21 14.62 23.39 -1.45
CA ALA A 21 15.66 22.81 -2.26
C ALA A 21 16.14 23.79 -3.34
N ASP A 22 15.21 24.49 -3.99
CA ASP A 22 15.53 25.55 -4.98
C ASP A 22 16.27 26.72 -4.35
N ALA A 23 15.98 27.03 -3.08
CA ALA A 23 16.68 28.03 -2.29
C ALA A 23 18.04 27.55 -1.74
N GLY A 24 18.44 26.29 -1.99
CA GLY A 24 19.70 25.70 -1.48
C GLY A 24 19.71 25.42 0.02
N LEU A 25 18.55 25.42 0.68
CA LEU A 25 18.40 25.17 2.12
C LEU A 25 18.38 23.70 2.50
N VAL A 26 18.05 22.85 1.54
CA VAL A 26 18.05 21.37 1.68
C VAL A 26 18.55 20.74 0.36
N PRO A 27 19.13 19.53 0.39
CA PRO A 27 19.54 18.85 -0.85
C PRO A 27 18.38 18.65 -1.80
N PRO A 28 18.53 18.87 -3.11
CA PRO A 28 17.47 18.63 -4.08
C PRO A 28 17.11 17.15 -4.13
N LEU A 29 15.82 16.84 -4.28
CA LEU A 29 15.38 15.48 -4.55
C LEU A 29 15.85 15.05 -5.95
N ARG A 30 16.36 13.85 -6.09
CA ARG A 30 16.81 13.32 -7.39
C ARG A 30 15.65 13.18 -8.38
N ASP A 31 14.47 12.89 -7.87
CA ASP A 31 13.24 12.76 -8.63
C ASP A 31 12.04 13.18 -7.75
N PRO A 32 11.69 14.47 -7.73
CA PRO A 32 10.62 14.99 -6.90
C PRO A 32 9.24 14.44 -7.33
N GLU A 33 9.02 14.15 -8.61
CA GLU A 33 7.76 13.62 -9.12
C GLU A 33 7.55 12.18 -8.64
N ALA A 34 8.59 11.34 -8.70
CA ALA A 34 8.53 9.98 -8.18
C ALA A 34 8.31 9.94 -6.66
N VAL A 35 8.92 10.86 -5.92
CA VAL A 35 8.71 10.97 -4.46
C VAL A 35 7.28 11.42 -4.18
N GLN A 36 6.77 12.40 -4.90
CA GLN A 36 5.40 12.90 -4.74
C GLN A 36 4.38 11.80 -5.06
N ALA A 37 4.55 11.06 -6.16
CA ALA A 37 3.69 9.94 -6.51
C ALA A 37 3.66 8.88 -5.40
N ARG A 38 4.82 8.51 -4.85
CA ARG A 38 4.90 7.56 -3.74
C ARG A 38 4.23 8.05 -2.46
N VAL A 39 4.29 9.35 -2.18
CA VAL A 39 3.61 9.93 -1.01
C VAL A 39 2.10 9.93 -1.23
N VAL A 40 1.62 10.28 -2.41
CA VAL A 40 0.19 10.22 -2.77
C VAL A 40 -0.34 8.79 -2.68
N ASP A 41 0.37 7.82 -3.26
CA ASP A 41 0.01 6.41 -3.20
C ASP A 41 -0.05 5.88 -1.75
N ALA A 42 0.90 6.31 -0.91
CA ALA A 42 0.92 5.92 0.49
C ALA A 42 -0.23 6.52 1.32
N LEU A 43 -0.68 7.72 0.98
CA LEU A 43 -1.72 8.45 1.73
C LEU A 43 -3.14 8.19 1.23
N ALA A 44 -3.33 8.08 -0.07
CA ALA A 44 -4.66 8.07 -0.70
C ALA A 44 -5.05 6.74 -1.35
N GLY A 45 -4.10 5.83 -1.60
CA GLY A 45 -4.31 4.62 -2.36
C GLY A 45 -3.99 3.34 -1.61
N LEU A 46 -3.80 2.29 -2.38
CA LEU A 46 -3.36 0.97 -1.92
C LEU A 46 -1.83 0.88 -1.83
N GLY A 47 -1.18 2.01 -1.54
CA GLY A 47 0.26 2.10 -1.39
C GLY A 47 1.00 1.59 -2.64
N PRO A 48 2.05 0.77 -2.47
CA PRO A 48 2.85 0.29 -3.59
C PRO A 48 2.10 -0.66 -4.54
N LEU A 49 0.89 -1.13 -4.19
CA LEU A 49 0.07 -1.97 -5.06
C LEU A 49 -0.78 -1.15 -6.04
N GLN A 50 -1.01 0.15 -5.78
CA GLN A 50 -1.87 0.99 -6.60
C GLN A 50 -1.45 1.01 -8.06
N ARG A 51 -0.16 1.13 -8.35
CA ARG A 51 0.37 1.15 -9.72
C ARG A 51 0.05 -0.10 -10.54
N TYR A 52 -0.10 -1.25 -9.88
CA TYR A 52 -0.47 -2.50 -10.56
C TYR A 52 -1.98 -2.56 -10.82
N LEU A 53 -2.77 -1.94 -9.97
CA LEU A 53 -4.21 -1.86 -10.16
C LEU A 53 -4.57 -0.84 -11.24
N ASP A 54 -3.78 0.22 -11.38
CA ASP A 54 -3.95 1.23 -12.42
C ASP A 54 -3.45 0.77 -13.81
N ASP A 55 -2.65 -0.31 -13.87
CA ASP A 55 -2.14 -0.88 -15.12
C ASP A 55 -3.17 -1.83 -15.74
N ASP A 56 -3.80 -1.42 -16.84
CA ASP A 56 -4.83 -2.20 -17.53
C ASP A 56 -4.33 -3.53 -18.11
N THR A 57 -3.02 -3.71 -18.23
CA THR A 57 -2.42 -4.97 -18.70
C THR A 57 -2.33 -6.02 -17.61
N ILE A 58 -2.50 -5.64 -16.34
CA ILE A 58 -2.47 -6.52 -15.19
C ILE A 58 -3.90 -6.98 -14.86
N GLU A 59 -4.06 -8.29 -14.76
CA GLU A 59 -5.34 -8.96 -14.47
C GLU A 59 -5.48 -9.28 -12.99
N GLU A 60 -4.36 -9.56 -12.32
CA GLU A 60 -4.32 -10.07 -10.96
C GLU A 60 -3.04 -9.64 -10.25
N VAL A 61 -3.15 -9.36 -8.95
CA VAL A 61 -2.02 -9.05 -8.06
C VAL A 61 -2.13 -9.94 -6.83
N TRP A 62 -1.05 -10.64 -6.45
CA TRP A 62 -1.08 -11.46 -5.24
C TRP A 62 0.23 -11.44 -4.46
N CYS A 63 0.09 -11.71 -3.16
CA CYS A 63 1.18 -11.84 -2.21
C CYS A 63 0.87 -13.01 -1.28
N ASN A 64 1.69 -14.06 -1.31
CA ASN A 64 1.52 -15.26 -0.48
C ASN A 64 2.67 -15.43 0.52
N ALA A 65 3.65 -14.57 0.47
CA ALA A 65 4.79 -14.55 1.38
C ALA A 65 5.36 -13.12 1.47
N PRO A 66 5.97 -12.74 2.59
CA PRO A 66 6.63 -11.45 2.74
C PRO A 66 7.69 -11.23 1.65
N GLY A 67 7.84 -10.00 1.22
CA GLY A 67 8.84 -9.60 0.24
C GLY A 67 8.55 -10.01 -1.21
N ARG A 68 7.42 -10.66 -1.50
CA ARG A 68 7.12 -11.17 -2.84
C ARG A 68 5.72 -10.76 -3.30
N VAL A 69 5.68 -9.84 -4.23
CA VAL A 69 4.46 -9.44 -4.93
C VAL A 69 4.51 -9.92 -6.37
N PHE A 70 3.50 -10.68 -6.76
CA PHE A 70 3.35 -11.19 -8.12
C PHE A 70 2.19 -10.48 -8.82
N VAL A 71 2.27 -10.40 -10.12
CA VAL A 71 1.19 -9.94 -11.00
C VAL A 71 0.96 -10.95 -12.11
N ALA A 72 -0.25 -10.96 -12.68
CA ALA A 72 -0.54 -11.72 -13.90
C ALA A 72 -0.81 -10.75 -15.05
N ARG A 73 -0.14 -11.01 -16.17
CA ARG A 73 -0.37 -10.35 -17.47
C ARG A 73 -0.66 -11.41 -18.52
N SER A 74 -1.80 -11.32 -19.19
CA SER A 74 -2.23 -12.32 -20.19
C SER A 74 -2.11 -13.76 -19.66
N GLY A 75 -2.54 -13.99 -18.42
CA GLY A 75 -2.48 -15.27 -17.74
C GLY A 75 -1.09 -15.75 -17.34
N ARG A 76 -0.04 -14.92 -17.48
CA ARG A 76 1.34 -15.27 -17.10
C ARG A 76 1.74 -14.59 -15.79
N PRO A 77 2.23 -15.36 -14.80
CA PRO A 77 2.72 -14.82 -13.55
C PRO A 77 4.08 -14.14 -13.72
N GLU A 78 4.25 -12.98 -13.12
CA GLU A 78 5.49 -12.21 -13.09
C GLU A 78 5.78 -11.79 -11.66
N LEU A 79 7.02 -12.01 -11.18
CA LEU A 79 7.47 -11.47 -9.91
C LEU A 79 7.84 -10.00 -10.11
N THR A 80 7.28 -9.14 -9.27
CA THR A 80 7.57 -7.70 -9.31
C THR A 80 8.81 -7.35 -8.49
N THR A 81 9.28 -6.12 -8.63
CA THR A 81 10.36 -5.56 -7.78
C THR A 81 9.84 -4.94 -6.48
N THR A 82 8.53 -4.98 -6.25
CA THR A 82 7.93 -4.47 -5.01
C THR A 82 8.17 -5.43 -3.86
N ILE A 83 8.73 -4.91 -2.80
CA ILE A 83 8.92 -5.62 -1.54
C ILE A 83 7.86 -5.11 -0.56
N LEU A 84 7.03 -6.01 -0.05
CA LEU A 84 6.04 -5.76 0.99
C LEU A 84 6.33 -6.67 2.17
N GLU A 85 6.69 -6.08 3.29
CA GLU A 85 6.78 -6.84 4.53
C GLU A 85 5.38 -7.21 5.04
N GLU A 86 5.30 -8.20 5.91
CA GLU A 86 4.02 -8.71 6.39
C GLU A 86 3.20 -7.64 7.11
N GLU A 87 3.86 -6.75 7.84
CA GLU A 87 3.18 -5.65 8.53
C GLU A 87 2.59 -4.62 7.56
N ASP A 88 3.33 -4.28 6.51
CA ASP A 88 2.84 -3.39 5.46
C ASP A 88 1.63 -3.99 4.74
N LEU A 89 1.69 -5.30 4.47
CA LEU A 89 0.59 -6.04 3.86
C LEU A 89 -0.66 -6.02 4.75
N ARG A 90 -0.49 -6.21 6.06
CA ARG A 90 -1.59 -6.14 7.04
C ARG A 90 -2.26 -4.77 7.02
N VAL A 91 -1.48 -3.70 7.10
CA VAL A 91 -1.99 -2.32 7.06
C VAL A 91 -2.76 -2.05 5.77
N LEU A 92 -2.25 -2.52 4.63
CA LEU A 92 -2.95 -2.40 3.34
C LEU A 92 -4.27 -3.17 3.32
N VAL A 93 -4.27 -4.42 3.78
CA VAL A 93 -5.49 -5.25 3.86
C VAL A 93 -6.52 -4.61 4.78
N GLU A 94 -6.13 -4.17 5.97
CA GLU A 94 -7.04 -3.49 6.89
C GLU A 94 -7.68 -2.24 6.28
N ARG A 95 -6.91 -1.48 5.50
CA ARG A 95 -7.40 -0.32 4.76
C ARG A 95 -8.44 -0.72 3.71
N MET A 96 -8.15 -1.75 2.91
CA MET A 96 -9.07 -2.28 1.90
C MET A 96 -10.36 -2.80 2.52
N LEU A 97 -10.26 -3.54 3.62
CA LEU A 97 -11.43 -4.10 4.32
C LEU A 97 -12.28 -3.03 4.99
N ARG A 98 -11.66 -1.96 5.50
CA ARG A 98 -12.39 -0.84 6.11
C ARG A 98 -13.37 -0.19 5.12
N VAL A 99 -12.95 -0.04 3.86
CA VAL A 99 -13.80 0.52 2.79
C VAL A 99 -14.95 -0.44 2.43
N SER A 100 -14.68 -1.75 2.43
CA SER A 100 -15.68 -2.77 2.11
C SER A 100 -16.63 -3.11 3.25
N GLY A 101 -16.38 -2.60 4.46
CA GLY A 101 -17.16 -2.93 5.66
C GLY A 101 -16.98 -4.38 6.15
N ARG A 102 -16.01 -5.09 5.62
CA ARG A 102 -15.69 -6.48 6.01
C ARG A 102 -14.67 -6.52 7.13
N ARG A 103 -14.67 -7.60 7.88
CA ARG A 103 -13.71 -7.88 8.96
C ARG A 103 -12.98 -9.19 8.71
N LEU A 104 -11.76 -9.24 9.20
CA LEU A 104 -10.88 -10.40 9.15
C LEU A 104 -10.30 -10.59 10.54
N ASP A 105 -10.53 -11.75 11.15
CA ASP A 105 -10.04 -12.12 12.46
C ASP A 105 -9.89 -13.65 12.59
N LEU A 106 -9.47 -14.13 13.75
CA LEU A 106 -9.27 -15.55 13.97
C LEU A 106 -10.56 -16.38 13.92
N SER A 107 -11.73 -15.77 14.13
CA SER A 107 -13.02 -16.43 13.98
C SER A 107 -13.53 -16.45 12.55
N SER A 108 -13.02 -15.51 11.72
CA SER A 108 -13.27 -15.42 10.29
C SER A 108 -11.94 -15.22 9.56
N PRO A 109 -11.13 -16.29 9.41
CA PRO A 109 -9.75 -16.20 8.95
C PRO A 109 -9.60 -16.08 7.43
N PHE A 110 -10.68 -15.85 6.73
CA PHE A 110 -10.70 -15.53 5.30
C PHE A 110 -11.80 -14.52 5.01
N VAL A 111 -11.63 -13.74 3.96
CA VAL A 111 -12.61 -12.77 3.53
C VAL A 111 -12.58 -12.61 2.01
N ASP A 112 -13.77 -12.51 1.43
CA ASP A 112 -14.01 -12.06 0.08
C ASP A 112 -14.67 -10.69 0.15
N ALA A 113 -14.10 -9.71 -0.54
CA ALA A 113 -14.62 -8.36 -0.59
C ALA A 113 -14.57 -7.81 -2.03
N GLN A 114 -15.47 -6.92 -2.33
CA GLN A 114 -15.41 -6.15 -3.56
C GLN A 114 -14.90 -4.76 -3.22
N MET A 115 -13.93 -4.30 -3.99
CA MET A 115 -13.35 -2.98 -3.85
C MET A 115 -14.15 -1.94 -4.64
N PRO A 116 -14.02 -0.64 -4.34
CA PRO A 116 -14.84 0.41 -4.94
C PRO A 116 -14.78 0.49 -6.47
N HIS A 117 -13.66 0.11 -7.07
CA HIS A 117 -13.47 0.13 -8.53
C HIS A 117 -13.87 -1.19 -9.21
N GLY A 118 -14.41 -2.15 -8.45
CA GLY A 118 -14.92 -3.42 -8.96
C GLY A 118 -13.99 -4.61 -8.79
N GLU A 119 -12.76 -4.41 -8.37
CA GLU A 119 -11.80 -5.48 -8.12
C GLU A 119 -12.30 -6.39 -6.98
N ARG A 120 -11.95 -7.66 -7.07
CA ARG A 120 -12.24 -8.66 -6.03
C ARG A 120 -11.01 -8.88 -5.17
N LEU A 121 -11.16 -8.63 -3.89
CA LEU A 121 -10.15 -8.89 -2.87
C LEU A 121 -10.45 -10.23 -2.18
N HIS A 122 -9.49 -11.13 -2.16
CA HIS A 122 -9.53 -12.36 -1.37
C HIS A 122 -8.33 -12.38 -0.43
N VAL A 123 -8.61 -12.55 0.87
CA VAL A 123 -7.56 -12.61 1.90
C VAL A 123 -7.77 -13.83 2.77
N VAL A 124 -6.68 -14.52 3.07
CA VAL A 124 -6.65 -15.68 3.97
C VAL A 124 -5.50 -15.50 4.95
N ILE A 125 -5.78 -15.75 6.22
CA ILE A 125 -4.78 -15.62 7.30
C ILE A 125 -4.57 -16.94 8.03
N PRO A 126 -3.48 -17.08 8.82
CA PRO A 126 -3.35 -18.20 9.72
C PRO A 126 -4.56 -18.32 10.67
N PRO A 127 -5.05 -19.53 10.99
CA PRO A 127 -4.39 -20.83 10.77
C PRO A 127 -4.72 -21.52 9.44
N ILE A 128 -5.51 -20.92 8.54
CA ILE A 128 -5.82 -21.54 7.24
C ILE A 128 -4.57 -21.57 6.37
N THR A 129 -3.86 -20.45 6.29
CA THR A 129 -2.50 -20.43 5.76
C THR A 129 -1.52 -20.95 6.81
N ALA A 130 -0.39 -21.50 6.38
CA ALA A 130 0.56 -22.09 7.31
C ALA A 130 1.28 -21.05 8.20
N ARG A 131 1.64 -19.90 7.65
CA ARG A 131 2.45 -18.89 8.35
C ARG A 131 2.09 -17.44 8.01
N HIS A 132 1.91 -17.13 6.74
CA HIS A 132 1.82 -15.77 6.23
C HIS A 132 0.43 -15.47 5.70
N TRP A 133 0.10 -14.21 5.67
CA TRP A 133 -1.11 -13.76 5.02
C TRP A 133 -1.03 -14.01 3.52
N ALA A 134 -2.09 -14.53 2.94
CA ALA A 134 -2.25 -14.66 1.50
C ALA A 134 -3.28 -13.65 1.03
N VAL A 135 -2.89 -12.81 0.10
CA VAL A 135 -3.72 -11.75 -0.47
C VAL A 135 -3.76 -11.89 -1.98
N ASN A 136 -4.94 -11.81 -2.54
CA ASN A 136 -5.18 -11.84 -3.97
C ASN A 136 -6.16 -10.73 -4.34
N ILE A 137 -5.81 -9.95 -5.34
CA ILE A 137 -6.66 -8.89 -5.91
C ILE A 137 -6.80 -9.18 -7.39
N ARG A 138 -8.03 -9.44 -7.82
CA ARG A 138 -8.38 -9.69 -9.22
C ARG A 138 -9.21 -8.56 -9.79
N LYS A 139 -8.81 -8.07 -10.95
CA LYS A 139 -9.49 -7.00 -11.69
C LYS A 139 -10.63 -7.52 -12.55
#